data_fa036241640740da5faca05da97b4e7f
#
_entry.id   fa036241640740da5faca05da97b4e7f
#
_cell.length_a   1.000
_cell.length_b   1.000
_cell.length_c   1.000
_cell.angle_alpha   90.00
_cell.angle_beta   90.00
_cell.angle_gamma   90.00
#
_symmetry.space_group_name_H-M   'P 1'
#
loop_
_entity.id
_entity.type
_entity.pdbx_description
1 polymer ?
#
loop_
_entity_poly.entity_id
_entity_poly.type
_entity_poly.pdbx_seq_one_letter_code
_entity_poly.pdbx_strand_id
1 'polypeptide(L)'
;MTTAAKVEFKASAQFNPVFRPVNEWRGRYRILKGSAGSGKSVNIAQDYIAKLSDPAYTGANLLVVRKIEETNRDSTFAELQAAIYRMFGPYAERFWKVNLNPLALECKITGNRIIFRGVKDQRQLEKVKSITFKNGKLVWIWCEEATELLSEDVDILDDRLRGKLDGMNPNLYYQITMTFNPVSATHWIKARYFDKADPDVLAHHSTYKTNRFIDPAYYRRMERRKEEDPEGYRVYGLGEWGELGGLILTNFEVHDFKVNRDAFDAFYYGQDFGYNHANAILGVGWKDGEVYICSEIYVFEKDTEEIIGLANQAKVDRRVEMFCDSAEPDRIKTWQKAGFRAYPVKKEPGSVKAQIDWLKGRKIHIHPSCVNVLKEVQQWKWKKDPTTGLYIDEPVEFMDDAMAALRYSVERLRRGSAIEVLK
;
A
#
# COMPACT_ATOMS: atom_id res chain seq x y z
N MET A 1 26.06 -14.24 -40.47
CA MET A 1 26.02 -13.00 -39.67
C MET A 1 24.56 -12.69 -39.41
N THR A 2 24.05 -12.99 -38.23
CA THR A 2 22.67 -12.68 -37.84
C THR A 2 22.58 -11.19 -37.58
N THR A 3 21.87 -10.44 -38.41
CA THR A 3 21.58 -9.02 -38.23
C THR A 3 21.02 -8.83 -36.81
N ALA A 4 21.71 -8.06 -35.98
CA ALA A 4 21.24 -7.70 -34.65
C ALA A 4 19.89 -7.00 -34.81
N ALA A 5 18.84 -7.58 -34.22
CA ALA A 5 17.53 -6.98 -34.28
C ALA A 5 17.57 -5.66 -33.48
N LYS A 6 17.49 -4.53 -34.20
CA LYS A 6 17.39 -3.20 -33.61
C LYS A 6 15.92 -2.94 -33.28
N VAL A 7 15.59 -2.71 -32.01
CA VAL A 7 14.26 -2.28 -31.59
C VAL A 7 14.30 -0.78 -31.39
N GLU A 8 13.50 -0.06 -32.16
CA GLU A 8 13.31 1.38 -32.04
C GLU A 8 11.91 1.66 -31.51
N PHE A 9 11.79 2.47 -30.49
CA PHE A 9 10.52 2.99 -30.03
C PHE A 9 10.56 4.52 -29.96
N LYS A 10 9.42 5.15 -30.30
CA LYS A 10 9.28 6.60 -30.16
C LYS A 10 8.98 6.93 -28.70
N ALA A 11 9.93 7.57 -28.00
CA ALA A 11 9.73 8.00 -26.61
C ALA A 11 8.42 8.82 -26.44
N SER A 12 8.10 9.68 -27.43
CA SER A 12 6.87 10.44 -27.44
C SER A 12 5.58 9.57 -27.53
N ALA A 13 5.67 8.33 -27.99
CA ALA A 13 4.51 7.41 -28.03
C ALA A 13 4.32 6.65 -26.71
N GLN A 14 5.39 6.48 -25.95
CA GLN A 14 5.42 5.67 -24.74
C GLN A 14 5.30 6.49 -23.45
N PHE A 15 5.98 7.64 -23.39
CA PHE A 15 6.09 8.42 -22.16
C PHE A 15 5.15 9.63 -22.17
N ASN A 16 4.56 9.89 -21.01
CA ASN A 16 3.80 11.12 -20.79
C ASN A 16 4.79 12.28 -20.54
N PRO A 17 4.69 13.41 -21.29
CA PRO A 17 5.64 14.52 -21.18
C PRO A 17 5.78 15.10 -19.77
N VAL A 18 4.75 15.02 -18.93
CA VAL A 18 4.79 15.52 -17.54
C VAL A 18 5.90 14.84 -16.70
N PHE A 19 6.31 13.63 -17.07
CA PHE A 19 7.38 12.89 -16.37
C PHE A 19 8.77 13.08 -16.98
N ARG A 20 8.93 13.93 -18.00
CA ARG A 20 10.27 14.17 -18.58
C ARG A 20 11.31 14.59 -17.53
N PRO A 21 11.04 15.57 -16.62
CA PRO A 21 11.99 15.93 -15.57
C PRO A 21 12.33 14.75 -14.64
N VAL A 22 11.35 13.87 -14.39
CA VAL A 22 11.49 12.67 -13.56
C VAL A 22 12.46 11.67 -14.20
N ASN A 23 12.30 11.42 -15.50
CA ASN A 23 13.09 10.42 -16.24
C ASN A 23 14.54 10.88 -16.50
N GLU A 24 14.74 12.19 -16.60
CA GLU A 24 16.06 12.83 -16.77
C GLU A 24 16.82 13.02 -15.45
N TRP A 25 16.14 12.97 -14.30
CA TRP A 25 16.73 13.19 -12.98
C TRP A 25 17.71 12.08 -12.58
N ARG A 26 18.88 12.45 -12.11
CA ARG A 26 19.94 11.52 -11.65
C ARG A 26 20.35 11.73 -10.18
N GLY A 27 19.70 12.61 -9.44
CA GLY A 27 19.92 12.78 -7.99
C GLY A 27 19.45 11.58 -7.17
N ARG A 28 19.75 11.61 -5.90
CA ARG A 28 19.56 10.49 -4.96
C ARG A 28 18.10 10.06 -4.81
N TYR A 29 17.18 11.02 -4.72
CA TYR A 29 15.78 10.74 -4.43
C TYR A 29 14.86 11.29 -5.51
N ARG A 30 13.99 10.41 -6.00
CA ARG A 30 12.98 10.69 -7.01
C ARG A 30 11.60 10.35 -6.41
N ILE A 31 10.88 11.38 -5.93
CA ILE A 31 9.69 11.22 -5.09
C ILE A 31 8.46 11.70 -5.86
N LEU A 32 7.60 10.76 -6.26
CA LEU A 32 6.43 11.01 -7.10
C LEU A 32 5.14 10.82 -6.30
N LYS A 33 4.52 11.91 -5.89
CA LYS A 33 3.15 11.90 -5.41
C LYS A 33 2.18 12.19 -6.54
N GLY A 34 0.97 11.70 -6.43
CA GLY A 34 -0.06 12.09 -7.41
C GLY A 34 -1.34 11.28 -7.28
N SER A 35 -2.31 11.64 -8.09
CA SER A 35 -3.62 11.00 -8.11
C SER A 35 -3.56 9.56 -8.64
N ALA A 36 -4.60 8.79 -8.35
CA ALA A 36 -4.89 7.57 -9.10
C ALA A 36 -5.09 7.91 -10.59
N GLY A 37 -4.63 7.05 -11.48
CA GLY A 37 -4.70 7.28 -12.92
C GLY A 37 -3.74 8.35 -13.47
N SER A 38 -2.84 8.93 -12.68
CA SER A 38 -1.85 9.91 -13.17
C SER A 38 -0.74 9.30 -14.04
N GLY A 39 -0.57 7.97 -14.02
CA GLY A 39 0.44 7.26 -14.82
C GLY A 39 1.82 7.15 -14.18
N LYS A 40 1.97 7.45 -12.89
CA LYS A 40 3.26 7.39 -12.15
C LYS A 40 3.96 6.04 -12.30
N SER A 41 3.29 4.96 -11.87
CA SER A 41 3.87 3.61 -11.83
C SER A 41 4.17 3.10 -13.24
N VAL A 42 3.27 3.37 -14.19
CA VAL A 42 3.47 3.06 -15.62
C VAL A 42 4.73 3.75 -16.14
N ASN A 43 4.89 5.05 -15.87
CA ASN A 43 6.07 5.80 -16.31
C ASN A 43 7.37 5.26 -15.70
N ILE A 44 7.37 4.98 -14.40
CA ILE A 44 8.56 4.46 -13.71
C ILE A 44 8.93 3.07 -14.20
N ALA A 45 7.94 2.19 -14.43
CA ALA A 45 8.20 0.88 -15.04
C ALA A 45 8.82 1.02 -16.43
N GLN A 46 8.27 1.88 -17.29
CA GLN A 46 8.80 2.14 -18.63
C GLN A 46 10.22 2.74 -18.59
N ASP A 47 10.47 3.70 -17.69
CA ASP A 47 11.80 4.33 -17.54
C ASP A 47 12.87 3.30 -17.14
N TYR A 48 12.55 2.43 -16.16
CA TYR A 48 13.48 1.39 -15.76
C TYR A 48 13.69 0.31 -16.84
N ILE A 49 12.64 -0.11 -17.54
CA ILE A 49 12.78 -1.07 -18.65
C ILE A 49 13.64 -0.47 -19.77
N ALA A 50 13.43 0.80 -20.12
CA ALA A 50 14.27 1.48 -21.12
C ALA A 50 15.74 1.53 -20.69
N LYS A 51 16.03 2.02 -19.48
CA LYS A 51 17.39 2.14 -18.94
C LYS A 51 18.09 0.79 -18.78
N LEU A 52 17.38 -0.22 -18.24
CA LEU A 52 17.97 -1.55 -18.04
C LEU A 52 18.23 -2.30 -19.35
N SER A 53 17.54 -1.93 -20.42
CA SER A 53 17.76 -2.49 -21.77
C SER A 53 18.87 -1.77 -22.54
N ASP A 54 19.24 -0.56 -22.13
CA ASP A 54 20.27 0.26 -22.79
C ASP A 54 21.67 -0.20 -22.37
N PRO A 55 22.55 -0.59 -23.31
CA PRO A 55 23.93 -0.92 -23.02
C PRO A 55 24.72 0.17 -22.26
N ALA A 56 24.29 1.44 -22.39
CA ALA A 56 24.83 2.55 -21.62
C ALA A 56 24.66 2.40 -20.09
N TYR A 57 23.82 1.52 -19.62
CA TYR A 57 23.60 1.22 -18.21
C TYR A 57 23.94 -0.23 -17.83
N THR A 58 24.80 -0.88 -18.62
CA THR A 58 25.25 -2.24 -18.28
C THR A 58 25.85 -2.29 -16.89
N GLY A 59 25.45 -3.26 -16.08
CA GLY A 59 25.84 -3.41 -14.67
C GLY A 59 24.87 -2.75 -13.67
N ALA A 60 23.82 -2.07 -14.15
CA ALA A 60 22.75 -1.56 -13.30
C ALA A 60 21.79 -2.69 -12.90
N ASN A 61 21.44 -2.77 -11.61
CA ASN A 61 20.37 -3.64 -11.15
C ASN A 61 19.37 -2.84 -10.31
N LEU A 62 18.12 -3.28 -10.37
CA LEU A 62 16.97 -2.67 -9.71
C LEU A 62 16.40 -3.61 -8.64
N LEU A 63 16.16 -3.06 -7.46
CA LEU A 63 15.33 -3.66 -6.44
C LEU A 63 13.97 -2.96 -6.42
N VAL A 64 12.90 -3.72 -6.55
CA VAL A 64 11.52 -3.22 -6.39
C VAL A 64 10.98 -3.65 -5.05
N VAL A 65 10.41 -2.70 -4.30
CA VAL A 65 9.98 -2.89 -2.92
C VAL A 65 8.51 -2.51 -2.75
N ARG A 66 7.77 -3.38 -2.08
CA ARG A 66 6.46 -3.13 -1.47
C ARG A 66 6.54 -3.45 0.03
N LYS A 67 5.61 -2.96 0.84
CA LYS A 67 5.55 -3.36 2.25
C LYS A 67 5.36 -4.87 2.37
N ILE A 68 4.45 -5.43 1.61
CA ILE A 68 4.15 -6.87 1.55
C ILE A 68 4.71 -7.46 0.25
N GLU A 69 5.57 -8.49 0.34
CA GLU A 69 6.30 -9.07 -0.80
C GLU A 69 5.35 -9.64 -1.87
N GLU A 70 4.31 -10.31 -1.45
CA GLU A 70 3.34 -10.99 -2.31
C GLU A 70 2.60 -10.02 -3.23
N THR A 71 2.36 -8.79 -2.78
CA THR A 71 1.65 -7.77 -3.57
C THR A 71 2.45 -7.28 -4.79
N ASN A 72 3.76 -7.56 -4.83
CA ASN A 72 4.55 -7.24 -6.02
C ASN A 72 4.08 -8.00 -7.27
N ARG A 73 3.58 -9.23 -7.14
CA ARG A 73 3.19 -10.08 -8.26
C ARG A 73 2.15 -9.42 -9.16
N ASP A 74 1.07 -8.95 -8.56
CA ASP A 74 -0.10 -8.42 -9.26
C ASP A 74 -0.02 -6.89 -9.47
N SER A 75 1.04 -6.24 -8.97
CA SER A 75 1.28 -4.80 -9.10
C SER A 75 2.55 -4.51 -9.91
N THR A 76 3.67 -4.28 -9.25
CA THR A 76 4.94 -3.83 -9.87
C THR A 76 5.51 -4.81 -10.88
N PHE A 77 5.43 -6.13 -10.60
CA PHE A 77 5.91 -7.15 -11.52
C PHE A 77 5.06 -7.18 -12.81
N ALA A 78 3.73 -7.17 -12.65
CA ALA A 78 2.80 -7.10 -13.79
C ALA A 78 3.02 -5.82 -14.61
N GLU A 79 3.21 -4.67 -13.95
CA GLU A 79 3.43 -3.39 -14.65
C GLU A 79 4.77 -3.37 -15.41
N LEU A 80 5.85 -3.92 -14.82
CA LEU A 80 7.14 -4.05 -15.51
C LEU A 80 7.06 -5.01 -16.69
N GLN A 81 6.33 -6.13 -16.57
CA GLN A 81 6.07 -7.01 -17.70
C GLN A 81 5.28 -6.29 -18.80
N ALA A 82 4.22 -5.56 -18.44
CA ALA A 82 3.45 -4.76 -19.41
C ALA A 82 4.33 -3.72 -20.11
N ALA A 83 5.27 -3.08 -19.39
CA ALA A 83 6.23 -2.16 -19.97
C ALA A 83 7.16 -2.86 -20.98
N ILE A 84 7.65 -4.07 -20.66
CA ILE A 84 8.44 -4.88 -21.59
C ILE A 84 7.66 -5.15 -22.87
N TYR A 85 6.41 -5.65 -22.77
CA TYR A 85 5.60 -5.94 -23.94
C TYR A 85 5.23 -4.69 -24.75
N ARG A 86 4.95 -3.56 -24.09
CA ARG A 86 4.71 -2.28 -24.78
C ARG A 86 5.91 -1.82 -25.61
N MET A 87 7.16 -2.02 -25.10
CA MET A 87 8.37 -1.56 -25.75
C MET A 87 8.89 -2.53 -26.80
N PHE A 88 8.83 -3.82 -26.55
CA PHE A 88 9.45 -4.83 -27.39
C PHE A 88 8.45 -5.63 -28.22
N GLY A 89 7.14 -5.50 -27.95
CA GLY A 89 6.06 -6.21 -28.67
C GLY A 89 6.31 -7.72 -28.74
N PRO A 90 6.21 -8.33 -29.93
CA PRO A 90 6.39 -9.77 -30.10
C PRO A 90 7.83 -10.26 -29.84
N TYR A 91 8.78 -9.34 -29.71
CA TYR A 91 10.17 -9.64 -29.41
C TYR A 91 10.49 -9.62 -27.92
N ALA A 92 9.53 -9.35 -27.04
CA ALA A 92 9.72 -9.22 -25.59
C ALA A 92 10.54 -10.38 -25.00
N GLU A 93 10.16 -11.61 -25.30
CA GLU A 93 10.84 -12.82 -24.81
C GLU A 93 12.27 -13.02 -25.37
N ARG A 94 12.58 -12.43 -26.51
CA ARG A 94 13.94 -12.45 -27.08
C ARG A 94 14.88 -11.57 -26.24
N PHE A 95 14.39 -10.46 -25.70
CA PHE A 95 15.17 -9.47 -24.98
C PHE A 95 15.12 -9.62 -23.46
N TRP A 96 14.03 -10.17 -22.94
CA TRP A 96 13.83 -10.30 -21.51
C TRP A 96 13.51 -11.74 -21.10
N LYS A 97 14.09 -12.17 -19.99
CA LYS A 97 13.75 -13.41 -19.30
C LYS A 97 12.90 -13.11 -18.08
N VAL A 98 11.81 -13.85 -17.94
CA VAL A 98 10.85 -13.74 -16.85
C VAL A 98 10.97 -14.95 -15.93
N ASN A 99 11.20 -14.74 -14.66
CA ASN A 99 11.16 -15.77 -13.62
C ASN A 99 9.99 -15.49 -12.67
N LEU A 100 9.18 -16.53 -12.42
CA LEU A 100 8.00 -16.43 -11.56
C LEU A 100 8.25 -16.90 -10.12
N ASN A 101 9.31 -17.66 -9.89
CA ASN A 101 9.70 -18.11 -8.55
C ASN A 101 11.23 -18.32 -8.45
N PRO A 102 11.98 -17.48 -7.73
CA PRO A 102 11.54 -16.19 -7.20
C PRO A 102 11.24 -15.18 -8.32
N LEU A 103 10.39 -14.19 -8.03
CA LEU A 103 10.07 -13.13 -9.01
C LEU A 103 11.35 -12.40 -9.41
N ALA A 104 11.64 -12.38 -10.70
CA ALA A 104 12.76 -11.63 -11.26
C ALA A 104 12.56 -11.41 -12.77
N LEU A 105 13.12 -10.31 -13.28
CA LEU A 105 13.23 -10.00 -14.69
C LEU A 105 14.70 -9.80 -15.03
N GLU A 106 15.16 -10.29 -16.18
CA GLU A 106 16.56 -10.19 -16.61
C GLU A 106 16.64 -9.77 -18.08
N CYS A 107 17.32 -8.66 -18.35
CA CYS A 107 17.58 -8.23 -19.71
C CYS A 107 18.70 -9.10 -20.32
N LYS A 108 18.43 -9.79 -21.42
CA LYS A 108 19.38 -10.69 -22.07
C LYS A 108 20.51 -9.96 -22.82
N ILE A 109 20.34 -8.65 -23.10
CA ILE A 109 21.35 -7.83 -23.78
C ILE A 109 22.40 -7.36 -22.80
N THR A 110 21.96 -6.75 -21.69
CA THR A 110 22.84 -6.08 -20.71
C THR A 110 23.21 -6.99 -19.53
N GLY A 111 22.44 -8.08 -19.30
CA GLY A 111 22.53 -8.90 -18.10
C GLY A 111 21.99 -8.22 -16.84
N ASN A 112 21.39 -7.03 -16.97
CA ASN A 112 20.79 -6.29 -15.86
C ASN A 112 19.56 -7.00 -15.32
N ARG A 113 19.35 -6.94 -14.01
CA ARG A 113 18.28 -7.68 -13.33
C ARG A 113 17.39 -6.75 -12.51
N ILE A 114 16.12 -7.15 -12.44
CA ILE A 114 15.12 -6.61 -11.52
C ILE A 114 14.74 -7.72 -10.55
N ILE A 115 14.78 -7.44 -9.26
CA ILE A 115 14.34 -8.35 -8.20
C ILE A 115 13.31 -7.67 -7.31
N PHE A 116 12.49 -8.46 -6.64
CA PHE A 116 11.35 -8.00 -5.86
C PHE A 116 11.48 -8.44 -4.40
N ARG A 117 11.17 -7.56 -3.46
CA ARG A 117 11.20 -7.86 -2.02
C ARG A 117 10.07 -7.15 -1.29
N GLY A 118 9.68 -7.75 -0.15
CA GLY A 118 8.89 -7.09 0.88
C GLY A 118 9.79 -6.56 2.01
N VAL A 119 9.21 -5.68 2.83
CA VAL A 119 9.88 -5.11 4.02
C VAL A 119 8.91 -5.03 5.20
N LYS A 120 8.04 -6.04 5.35
CA LYS A 120 7.01 -6.06 6.39
C LYS A 120 7.55 -6.29 7.80
N ASP A 121 8.71 -6.95 7.91
CA ASP A 121 9.31 -7.35 9.16
C ASP A 121 10.85 -7.33 9.10
N GLN A 122 11.50 -7.43 10.26
CA GLN A 122 12.95 -7.45 10.41
C GLN A 122 13.62 -8.55 9.57
N ARG A 123 13.01 -9.72 9.46
CA ARG A 123 13.55 -10.84 8.68
C ARG A 123 13.62 -10.54 7.19
N GLN A 124 12.62 -9.82 6.66
CA GLN A 124 12.63 -9.39 5.26
C GLN A 124 13.67 -8.28 5.04
N LEU A 125 13.76 -7.30 5.96
CA LEU A 125 14.78 -6.26 5.92
C LEU A 125 16.21 -6.81 5.94
N GLU A 126 16.49 -7.84 6.76
CA GLU A 126 17.79 -8.52 6.75
C GLU A 126 18.12 -9.18 5.40
N LYS A 127 17.13 -9.76 4.72
CA LYS A 127 17.32 -10.30 3.36
C LYS A 127 17.70 -9.20 2.36
N VAL A 128 17.16 -7.99 2.52
CA VAL A 128 17.52 -6.84 1.66
C VAL A 128 18.99 -6.46 1.85
N LYS A 129 19.49 -6.47 3.09
CA LYS A 129 20.89 -6.16 3.42
C LYS A 129 21.89 -7.10 2.73
N SER A 130 21.51 -8.34 2.45
CA SER A 130 22.37 -9.38 1.87
C SER A 130 22.28 -9.52 0.34
N ILE A 131 21.51 -8.66 -0.35
CA ILE A 131 21.33 -8.75 -1.80
C ILE A 131 22.66 -8.55 -2.52
N THR A 132 23.00 -9.50 -3.38
CA THR A 132 24.14 -9.45 -4.30
C THR A 132 23.71 -9.83 -5.71
N PHE A 133 24.42 -9.31 -6.71
CA PHE A 133 24.19 -9.63 -8.11
C PHE A 133 25.42 -10.29 -8.70
N LYS A 134 25.23 -11.26 -9.59
CA LYS A 134 26.33 -11.90 -10.31
C LYS A 134 27.05 -10.89 -11.21
N ASN A 135 26.29 -10.01 -11.85
CA ASN A 135 26.79 -8.97 -12.74
C ASN A 135 26.34 -7.60 -12.23
N GLY A 136 27.30 -6.65 -12.17
CA GLY A 136 27.01 -5.28 -11.77
C GLY A 136 26.66 -5.12 -10.28
N LYS A 137 25.91 -4.09 -9.98
CA LYS A 137 25.61 -3.64 -8.61
C LYS A 137 24.15 -3.23 -8.48
N LEU A 138 23.62 -3.30 -7.26
CA LEU A 138 22.35 -2.63 -6.94
C LEU A 138 22.58 -1.13 -6.97
N VAL A 139 21.96 -0.44 -7.91
CA VAL A 139 22.10 1.02 -8.06
C VAL A 139 20.76 1.73 -7.96
N TRP A 140 19.65 1.05 -8.24
CA TRP A 140 18.32 1.62 -8.17
C TRP A 140 17.41 0.83 -7.25
N ILE A 141 16.59 1.56 -6.50
CA ILE A 141 15.49 1.01 -5.68
C ILE A 141 14.21 1.73 -6.08
N TRP A 142 13.15 0.99 -6.32
CA TRP A 142 11.80 1.51 -6.54
C TRP A 142 10.87 1.04 -5.44
N CYS A 143 10.41 1.97 -4.61
CA CYS A 143 9.40 1.77 -3.59
C CYS A 143 8.04 2.19 -4.15
N GLU A 144 7.18 1.22 -4.47
CA GLU A 144 5.80 1.45 -4.91
C GLU A 144 4.86 1.45 -3.71
N GLU A 145 3.86 2.33 -3.73
CA GLU A 145 2.98 2.62 -2.59
C GLU A 145 3.79 3.00 -1.34
N ALA A 146 4.73 3.94 -1.51
CA ALA A 146 5.70 4.27 -0.47
C ALA A 146 5.09 4.78 0.85
N THR A 147 3.81 5.16 0.85
CA THR A 147 3.05 5.49 2.07
C THR A 147 2.80 4.29 2.99
N GLU A 148 3.02 3.06 2.51
CA GLU A 148 2.97 1.85 3.33
C GLU A 148 4.26 1.64 4.14
N LEU A 149 5.36 2.30 3.75
CA LEU A 149 6.68 2.13 4.36
C LEU A 149 6.86 3.06 5.55
N LEU A 150 7.60 2.58 6.54
CA LEU A 150 8.09 3.42 7.64
C LEU A 150 9.34 4.20 7.18
N SER A 151 9.66 5.29 7.87
CA SER A 151 10.89 6.07 7.60
C SER A 151 12.13 5.20 7.75
N GLU A 152 12.16 4.36 8.78
CA GLU A 152 13.24 3.42 9.09
C GLU A 152 13.44 2.36 8.02
N ASP A 153 12.35 1.88 7.38
CA ASP A 153 12.44 0.96 6.24
C ASP A 153 13.26 1.59 5.10
N VAL A 154 12.97 2.87 4.82
CA VAL A 154 13.64 3.61 3.75
C VAL A 154 15.08 3.93 4.10
N ASP A 155 15.40 4.22 5.35
CA ASP A 155 16.78 4.43 5.79
C ASP A 155 17.63 3.17 5.59
N ILE A 156 17.09 1.98 5.90
CA ILE A 156 17.75 0.69 5.65
C ILE A 156 17.96 0.44 4.15
N LEU A 157 16.96 0.79 3.32
CA LEU A 157 17.09 0.69 1.86
C LEU A 157 18.15 1.65 1.30
N ASP A 158 18.21 2.85 1.85
CA ASP A 158 19.16 3.89 1.45
C ASP A 158 20.59 3.51 1.80
N ASP A 159 20.83 2.98 3.00
CA ASP A 159 22.09 2.43 3.44
C ASP A 159 22.60 1.28 2.53
N ARG A 160 21.70 0.62 1.79
CA ARG A 160 22.07 -0.44 0.86
C ARG A 160 22.69 0.10 -0.42
N LEU A 161 22.39 1.34 -0.82
CA LEU A 161 22.96 2.02 -1.98
C LEU A 161 24.27 2.72 -1.62
N ARG A 162 25.33 1.93 -1.45
CA ARG A 162 26.63 2.40 -0.97
C ARG A 162 27.82 1.79 -1.74
N GLY A 163 28.98 2.38 -1.50
CA GLY A 163 30.27 1.97 -2.05
C GLY A 163 30.58 2.68 -3.37
N LYS A 164 31.83 2.59 -3.80
CA LYS A 164 32.32 3.28 -5.00
C LYS A 164 31.76 2.64 -6.27
N LEU A 165 31.45 3.47 -7.26
CA LEU A 165 31.12 3.07 -8.63
C LEU A 165 32.34 3.23 -9.56
N ASP A 166 33.49 3.65 -9.01
CA ASP A 166 34.75 3.84 -9.76
C ASP A 166 35.17 2.53 -10.47
N GLY A 167 35.58 2.63 -11.69
CA GLY A 167 35.94 1.47 -12.53
C GLY A 167 34.74 0.68 -13.09
N MET A 168 33.52 1.10 -12.77
CA MET A 168 32.30 0.60 -13.39
C MET A 168 31.85 1.52 -14.54
N ASN A 169 30.67 1.23 -15.11
CA ASN A 169 30.08 2.07 -16.14
C ASN A 169 29.83 3.51 -15.61
N PRO A 170 30.33 4.57 -16.27
CA PRO A 170 30.25 5.95 -15.78
C PRO A 170 28.81 6.51 -15.73
N ASN A 171 27.86 5.86 -16.39
CA ASN A 171 26.46 6.25 -16.35
C ASN A 171 25.71 5.73 -15.10
N LEU A 172 26.33 4.89 -14.28
CA LEU A 172 25.70 4.36 -13.06
C LEU A 172 25.65 5.44 -11.97
N TYR A 173 24.53 5.51 -11.30
CA TYR A 173 24.28 6.40 -10.16
C TYR A 173 23.30 5.74 -9.19
N TYR A 174 23.41 6.09 -7.91
CA TYR A 174 22.51 5.58 -6.89
C TYR A 174 21.23 6.40 -6.82
N GLN A 175 20.06 5.73 -6.86
CA GLN A 175 18.77 6.42 -6.77
C GLN A 175 17.71 5.57 -6.09
N ILE A 176 16.92 6.21 -5.23
CA ILE A 176 15.67 5.69 -4.70
C ILE A 176 14.51 6.43 -5.36
N THR A 177 13.60 5.67 -5.95
CA THR A 177 12.35 6.18 -6.52
C THR A 177 11.21 5.78 -5.61
N MET A 178 10.36 6.71 -5.24
CA MET A 178 9.12 6.46 -4.49
C MET A 178 7.93 6.90 -5.30
N THR A 179 6.94 6.04 -5.42
CA THR A 179 5.65 6.32 -6.07
C THR A 179 4.52 6.04 -5.09
N PHE A 180 3.57 6.97 -4.96
CA PHE A 180 2.47 6.82 -4.02
C PHE A 180 1.31 7.80 -4.31
N ASN A 181 0.14 7.47 -3.79
CA ASN A 181 -0.94 8.42 -3.61
C ASN A 181 -0.78 9.04 -2.21
N PRO A 182 -0.85 10.38 -2.08
CA PRO A 182 -0.72 11.01 -0.76
C PRO A 182 -1.92 10.63 0.12
N VAL A 183 -1.66 10.51 1.40
CA VAL A 183 -2.68 10.23 2.42
C VAL A 183 -2.76 11.43 3.38
N SER A 184 -2.20 11.34 4.55
CA SER A 184 -2.23 12.42 5.55
C SER A 184 -1.14 13.46 5.34
N ALA A 185 -1.43 14.73 5.63
CA ALA A 185 -0.44 15.80 5.66
C ALA A 185 0.58 15.65 6.81
N THR A 186 0.35 14.75 7.78
CA THR A 186 1.31 14.41 8.84
C THR A 186 2.28 13.30 8.44
N HIS A 187 2.12 12.72 7.24
CA HIS A 187 2.94 11.59 6.82
C HIS A 187 4.42 11.99 6.72
N TRP A 188 5.32 11.13 7.21
CA TRP A 188 6.77 11.37 7.25
C TRP A 188 7.39 11.73 5.89
N ILE A 189 6.88 11.17 4.78
CA ILE A 189 7.33 11.49 3.41
C ILE A 189 7.15 12.97 3.12
N LYS A 190 6.03 13.57 3.56
CA LYS A 190 5.80 15.00 3.35
C LYS A 190 6.85 15.83 4.07
N ALA A 191 7.02 15.60 5.35
CA ALA A 191 7.99 16.34 6.19
C ALA A 191 9.44 16.17 5.68
N ARG A 192 9.79 14.98 5.19
CA ARG A 192 11.17 14.67 4.74
C ARG A 192 11.48 15.20 3.35
N TYR A 193 10.55 15.12 2.39
CA TYR A 193 10.84 15.33 0.97
C TYR A 193 10.05 16.45 0.30
N PHE A 194 9.01 17.01 0.94
CA PHE A 194 8.19 18.07 0.35
C PHE A 194 8.26 19.38 1.14
N ASP A 195 8.45 19.32 2.44
CA ASP A 195 8.45 20.53 3.30
C ASP A 195 9.84 21.16 3.40
N LYS A 196 10.88 20.48 2.92
CA LYS A 196 12.27 20.98 2.91
C LYS A 196 12.85 20.88 1.51
N ALA A 197 13.52 21.96 1.08
CA ALA A 197 14.30 21.92 -0.16
C ALA A 197 15.59 21.12 0.06
N ASP A 198 15.86 20.16 -0.80
CA ASP A 198 17.06 19.35 -0.80
C ASP A 198 17.55 19.19 -2.25
N PRO A 199 18.78 19.54 -2.59
CA PRO A 199 19.31 19.45 -3.96
C PRO A 199 19.37 18.01 -4.49
N ASP A 200 19.38 17.01 -3.62
CA ASP A 200 19.38 15.59 -3.99
C ASP A 200 17.96 15.01 -4.16
N VAL A 201 16.91 15.82 -3.97
CA VAL A 201 15.50 15.42 -4.03
C VAL A 201 14.80 16.05 -5.21
N LEU A 202 14.22 15.23 -6.09
CA LEU A 202 13.18 15.63 -7.03
C LEU A 202 11.82 15.24 -6.46
N ALA A 203 11.07 16.21 -5.96
CA ALA A 203 9.67 16.03 -5.57
C ALA A 203 8.77 16.38 -6.77
N HIS A 204 8.02 15.39 -7.27
CA HIS A 204 7.16 15.53 -8.44
C HIS A 204 5.69 15.29 -8.07
N HIS A 205 4.81 16.07 -8.70
CA HIS A 205 3.37 15.94 -8.56
C HIS A 205 2.70 15.73 -9.91
N SER A 206 1.82 14.74 -10.02
CA SER A 206 1.04 14.47 -11.23
C SER A 206 -0.39 14.09 -10.91
N THR A 207 -1.30 14.42 -11.82
CA THR A 207 -2.73 14.11 -11.67
C THR A 207 -3.24 13.38 -12.92
N TYR A 208 -4.43 12.77 -12.80
CA TYR A 208 -5.09 12.18 -13.97
C TYR A 208 -5.29 13.19 -15.10
N LYS A 209 -5.43 14.49 -14.79
CA LYS A 209 -5.59 15.58 -15.78
C LYS A 209 -4.35 15.79 -16.65
N THR A 210 -3.19 15.47 -16.13
CA THR A 210 -1.90 15.56 -16.86
C THR A 210 -1.55 14.27 -17.60
N ASN A 211 -2.34 13.21 -17.43
CA ASN A 211 -2.12 11.94 -18.10
C ASN A 211 -2.82 11.92 -19.46
N ARG A 212 -2.04 12.10 -20.53
CA ARG A 212 -2.58 12.09 -21.91
C ARG A 212 -3.09 10.71 -22.38
N PHE A 213 -2.79 9.65 -21.65
CA PHE A 213 -3.23 8.28 -21.93
C PHE A 213 -4.43 7.85 -21.11
N ILE A 214 -5.03 8.79 -20.36
CA ILE A 214 -6.17 8.48 -19.49
C ILE A 214 -7.36 8.01 -20.30
N ASP A 215 -8.03 6.97 -19.83
CA ASP A 215 -9.30 6.54 -20.41
C ASP A 215 -10.39 7.60 -20.20
N PRO A 216 -11.14 7.98 -21.25
CA PRO A 216 -12.22 8.96 -21.15
C PRO A 216 -13.32 8.60 -20.15
N ALA A 217 -13.61 7.31 -19.93
CA ALA A 217 -14.60 6.88 -18.96
C ALA A 217 -14.08 7.11 -17.52
N TYR A 218 -12.81 6.81 -17.27
CA TYR A 218 -12.17 7.10 -15.99
C TYR A 218 -12.11 8.63 -15.72
N TYR A 219 -11.78 9.44 -16.75
CA TYR A 219 -11.79 10.89 -16.62
C TYR A 219 -13.17 11.40 -16.17
N ARG A 220 -14.24 10.97 -16.84
CA ARG A 220 -15.61 11.34 -16.45
C ARG A 220 -15.98 10.88 -15.04
N ARG A 221 -15.53 9.70 -14.63
CA ARG A 221 -15.73 9.22 -13.26
C ARG A 221 -15.07 10.12 -12.21
N MET A 222 -13.85 10.59 -12.48
CA MET A 222 -13.16 11.53 -11.58
C MET A 222 -13.83 12.90 -11.53
N GLU A 223 -14.34 13.41 -12.66
CA GLU A 223 -15.09 14.68 -12.66
C GLU A 223 -16.40 14.56 -11.85
N ARG A 224 -17.12 13.44 -11.94
CA ARG A 224 -18.31 13.20 -11.09
C ARG A 224 -17.93 13.13 -9.61
N ARG A 225 -16.83 12.46 -9.27
CA ARG A 225 -16.35 12.37 -7.91
C ARG A 225 -16.10 13.73 -7.26
N LYS A 226 -15.74 14.73 -8.05
CA LYS A 226 -15.56 16.10 -7.58
C LYS A 226 -16.80 16.67 -6.89
N GLU A 227 -17.98 16.28 -7.35
CA GLU A 227 -19.26 16.73 -6.81
C GLU A 227 -19.77 15.80 -5.70
N GLU A 228 -19.58 14.49 -5.87
CA GLU A 228 -20.10 13.45 -4.97
C GLU A 228 -19.22 13.27 -3.70
N ASP A 229 -17.88 13.41 -3.83
CA ASP A 229 -16.91 13.20 -2.77
C ASP A 229 -15.74 14.18 -2.91
N PRO A 230 -15.92 15.47 -2.55
CA PRO A 230 -14.89 16.51 -2.72
C PRO A 230 -13.58 16.20 -1.98
N GLU A 231 -13.62 15.60 -0.78
CA GLU A 231 -12.44 15.25 -0.01
C GLU A 231 -11.66 14.09 -0.66
N GLY A 232 -12.34 13.02 -1.03
CA GLY A 232 -11.72 11.93 -1.77
C GLY A 232 -11.21 12.39 -3.15
N TYR A 233 -11.88 13.34 -3.79
CA TYR A 233 -11.39 13.95 -5.02
C TYR A 233 -10.07 14.71 -4.82
N ARG A 234 -9.90 15.44 -3.72
CA ARG A 234 -8.64 16.13 -3.41
C ARG A 234 -7.46 15.16 -3.31
N VAL A 235 -7.64 14.05 -2.60
CA VAL A 235 -6.58 13.04 -2.40
C VAL A 235 -6.39 12.19 -3.66
N TYR A 236 -7.45 11.56 -4.16
CA TYR A 236 -7.36 10.57 -5.25
C TYR A 236 -7.46 11.16 -6.64
N GLY A 237 -8.17 12.28 -6.79
CA GLY A 237 -8.30 12.99 -8.06
C GLY A 237 -7.18 14.02 -8.27
N LEU A 238 -6.88 14.82 -7.28
CA LEU A 238 -5.85 15.86 -7.38
C LEU A 238 -4.48 15.43 -6.84
N GLY A 239 -4.38 14.34 -6.08
CA GLY A 239 -3.12 13.91 -5.47
C GLY A 239 -2.59 14.93 -4.45
N GLU A 240 -3.49 15.60 -3.74
CA GLU A 240 -3.17 16.50 -2.64
C GLU A 240 -3.04 15.74 -1.33
N TRP A 241 -2.27 16.30 -0.40
CA TRP A 241 -2.21 15.75 0.96
C TRP A 241 -3.55 15.96 1.67
N GLY A 242 -4.01 14.93 2.38
CA GLY A 242 -5.22 15.01 3.19
C GLY A 242 -5.13 16.09 4.26
N GLU A 243 -6.24 16.74 4.59
CA GLU A 243 -6.28 17.78 5.63
C GLU A 243 -5.94 17.22 7.02
N LEU A 244 -5.32 18.07 7.86
CA LEU A 244 -4.97 17.76 9.25
C LEU A 244 -6.18 17.71 10.19
N GLY A 245 -7.34 18.26 9.78
CA GLY A 245 -8.52 18.39 10.63
C GLY A 245 -9.47 17.20 10.53
N GLY A 246 -10.20 16.97 11.61
CA GLY A 246 -11.32 16.01 11.65
C GLY A 246 -10.95 14.54 11.72
N LEU A 247 -9.67 14.18 11.85
CA LEU A 247 -9.27 12.79 12.06
C LEU A 247 -9.93 12.22 13.31
N ILE A 248 -10.46 11.00 13.18
CA ILE A 248 -11.19 10.33 14.27
C ILE A 248 -10.23 9.71 15.27
N LEU A 249 -9.25 8.95 14.78
CA LEU A 249 -8.23 8.30 15.61
C LEU A 249 -6.87 8.96 15.37
N THR A 250 -6.28 9.52 16.40
CA THR A 250 -4.98 10.21 16.37
C THR A 250 -3.96 9.61 17.33
N ASN A 251 -4.41 8.82 18.32
CA ASN A 251 -3.56 8.21 19.33
C ASN A 251 -3.18 6.78 18.93
N PHE A 252 -2.41 6.65 17.83
CA PHE A 252 -1.89 5.36 17.40
C PHE A 252 -0.38 5.40 17.15
N GLU A 253 0.24 4.23 17.24
CA GLU A 253 1.65 3.99 16.98
C GLU A 253 1.83 2.77 16.10
N VAL A 254 2.73 2.87 15.11
CA VAL A 254 3.07 1.75 14.22
C VAL A 254 4.44 1.23 14.59
N HIS A 255 4.51 0.01 15.07
CA HIS A 255 5.79 -0.63 15.43
C HIS A 255 5.67 -2.16 15.35
N ASP A 256 6.81 -2.83 15.24
CA ASP A 256 6.87 -4.28 15.29
C ASP A 256 6.70 -4.77 16.73
N PHE A 257 5.80 -5.71 16.92
CA PHE A 257 5.60 -6.40 18.18
C PHE A 257 5.28 -7.87 17.94
N LYS A 258 5.60 -8.70 18.94
CA LYS A 258 5.36 -10.13 18.82
C LYS A 258 3.87 -10.43 18.88
N VAL A 259 3.32 -10.89 17.77
CA VAL A 259 1.93 -11.35 17.71
C VAL A 259 1.83 -12.75 18.32
N ASN A 260 1.52 -12.79 19.60
CA ASN A 260 1.20 -14.01 20.32
C ASN A 260 -0.12 -13.81 21.08
N ARG A 261 -1.16 -14.51 20.65
CA ARG A 261 -2.49 -14.39 21.24
C ARG A 261 -2.50 -14.54 22.77
N ASP A 262 -1.72 -15.49 23.28
CA ASP A 262 -1.69 -15.80 24.72
C ASP A 262 -0.98 -14.72 25.56
N ALA A 263 -0.38 -13.72 24.90
CA ALA A 263 0.22 -12.56 25.56
C ALA A 263 -0.78 -11.40 25.77
N PHE A 264 -2.00 -11.53 25.27
CA PHE A 264 -3.08 -10.54 25.41
C PHE A 264 -4.09 -11.00 26.45
N ASP A 265 -4.65 -10.06 27.20
CA ASP A 265 -5.72 -10.30 28.17
C ASP A 265 -7.02 -10.75 27.47
N ALA A 266 -7.25 -10.26 26.26
CA ALA A 266 -8.31 -10.71 25.37
C ALA A 266 -7.89 -10.57 23.90
N PHE A 267 -8.48 -11.38 23.03
CA PHE A 267 -8.25 -11.33 21.60
C PHE A 267 -9.55 -11.62 20.84
N TYR A 268 -9.88 -10.77 19.86
CA TYR A 268 -11.09 -10.90 19.06
C TYR A 268 -10.79 -10.64 17.58
N TYR A 269 -11.66 -11.17 16.72
CA TYR A 269 -11.70 -10.74 15.33
C TYR A 269 -12.88 -9.79 15.11
N GLY A 270 -12.68 -8.82 14.22
CA GLY A 270 -13.74 -8.01 13.66
C GLY A 270 -13.81 -8.21 12.17
N GLN A 271 -15.00 -8.33 11.60
CA GLN A 271 -15.19 -8.48 10.17
C GLN A 271 -16.24 -7.51 9.64
N ASP A 272 -15.83 -6.74 8.64
CA ASP A 272 -16.74 -5.99 7.79
C ASP A 272 -16.87 -6.69 6.44
N PHE A 273 -18.12 -6.93 6.00
CA PHE A 273 -18.40 -7.64 4.77
C PHE A 273 -18.44 -6.69 3.58
N GLY A 274 -17.66 -6.93 2.57
CA GLY A 274 -17.67 -6.21 1.30
C GLY A 274 -17.59 -7.16 0.10
N TYR A 275 -17.94 -6.64 -1.08
CA TYR A 275 -17.67 -7.24 -2.39
C TYR A 275 -17.15 -6.17 -3.34
N ASN A 276 -17.93 -5.11 -3.60
CA ASN A 276 -17.51 -3.95 -4.40
C ASN A 276 -16.63 -2.97 -3.59
N HIS A 277 -16.71 -2.99 -2.27
CA HIS A 277 -15.77 -2.42 -1.32
C HIS A 277 -15.00 -3.56 -0.63
N ALA A 278 -14.03 -3.24 0.22
CA ALA A 278 -13.19 -4.28 0.80
C ALA A 278 -13.96 -5.17 1.78
N ASN A 279 -13.66 -6.47 1.80
CA ASN A 279 -13.95 -7.32 2.95
C ASN A 279 -12.74 -7.26 3.88
N ALA A 280 -12.95 -6.75 5.08
CA ALA A 280 -11.88 -6.58 6.06
C ALA A 280 -12.07 -7.50 7.26
N ILE A 281 -11.02 -8.26 7.62
CA ILE A 281 -10.97 -9.03 8.87
C ILE A 281 -9.74 -8.57 9.65
N LEU A 282 -9.94 -8.12 10.88
CA LEU A 282 -8.86 -7.70 11.77
C LEU A 282 -8.75 -8.63 12.97
N GLY A 283 -7.53 -9.05 13.30
CA GLY A 283 -7.20 -9.69 14.57
C GLY A 283 -6.73 -8.63 15.57
N VAL A 284 -7.45 -8.47 16.67
CA VAL A 284 -7.24 -7.40 17.64
C VAL A 284 -7.03 -7.94 19.04
N GLY A 285 -5.87 -7.65 19.61
CA GLY A 285 -5.50 -7.94 20.99
C GLY A 285 -5.83 -6.77 21.93
N TRP A 286 -6.10 -7.10 23.16
CA TRP A 286 -6.28 -6.17 24.27
C TRP A 286 -5.29 -6.51 25.37
N LYS A 287 -4.52 -5.51 25.81
CA LYS A 287 -3.55 -5.70 26.89
C LYS A 287 -3.31 -4.36 27.61
N ASP A 288 -3.29 -4.40 28.93
CA ASP A 288 -2.96 -3.27 29.79
C ASP A 288 -3.77 -1.99 29.49
N GLY A 289 -5.02 -2.16 29.03
CA GLY A 289 -5.87 -1.00 28.69
C GLY A 289 -5.67 -0.47 27.26
N GLU A 290 -4.80 -1.06 26.46
CA GLU A 290 -4.43 -0.64 25.11
C GLU A 290 -4.90 -1.64 24.04
N VAL A 291 -5.05 -1.17 22.81
CA VAL A 291 -5.54 -1.96 21.65
C VAL A 291 -4.39 -2.28 20.72
N TYR A 292 -4.27 -3.54 20.31
CA TYR A 292 -3.23 -4.04 19.42
C TYR A 292 -3.83 -4.63 18.16
N ILE A 293 -3.65 -3.99 17.01
CA ILE A 293 -4.08 -4.52 15.71
C ILE A 293 -2.96 -5.41 15.18
N CYS A 294 -3.17 -6.72 15.25
CA CYS A 294 -2.14 -7.74 15.06
C CYS A 294 -2.08 -8.30 13.64
N SER A 295 -3.22 -8.35 12.94
CA SER A 295 -3.31 -8.92 11.60
C SER A 295 -4.48 -8.34 10.84
N GLU A 296 -4.38 -8.33 9.50
CA GLU A 296 -5.47 -7.96 8.60
C GLU A 296 -5.60 -8.97 7.45
N ILE A 297 -6.83 -9.21 7.02
CA ILE A 297 -7.19 -9.72 5.69
C ILE A 297 -8.03 -8.62 5.06
N TYR A 298 -7.62 -8.14 3.89
CA TYR A 298 -8.27 -7.01 3.23
C TYR A 298 -8.33 -7.29 1.74
N VAL A 299 -9.52 -7.64 1.24
CA VAL A 299 -9.68 -8.16 -0.13
C VAL A 299 -10.95 -7.63 -0.79
N PHE A 300 -10.92 -7.53 -2.11
CA PHE A 300 -12.04 -7.11 -2.94
C PHE A 300 -12.53 -8.27 -3.80
N GLU A 301 -13.77 -8.20 -4.27
CA GLU A 301 -14.35 -9.09 -5.28
C GLU A 301 -14.21 -10.57 -4.92
N LYS A 302 -14.33 -10.90 -3.62
CA LYS A 302 -14.27 -12.25 -3.10
C LYS A 302 -15.60 -12.64 -2.48
N ASP A 303 -16.05 -13.87 -2.79
CA ASP A 303 -17.20 -14.45 -2.11
C ASP A 303 -16.83 -14.95 -0.70
N THR A 304 -17.87 -15.33 0.08
CA THR A 304 -17.66 -15.71 1.48
C THR A 304 -16.83 -16.99 1.62
N GLU A 305 -16.92 -17.93 0.67
CA GLU A 305 -16.16 -19.19 0.72
C GLU A 305 -14.68 -18.95 0.39
N GLU A 306 -14.40 -18.10 -0.59
CA GLU A 306 -13.02 -17.67 -0.91
C GLU A 306 -12.37 -16.98 0.29
N ILE A 307 -13.11 -16.10 0.98
CA ILE A 307 -12.58 -15.38 2.15
C ILE A 307 -12.33 -16.34 3.32
N ILE A 308 -13.21 -17.32 3.55
CA ILE A 308 -12.99 -18.39 4.52
C ILE A 308 -11.72 -19.19 4.16
N GLY A 309 -11.48 -19.45 2.87
CA GLY A 309 -10.26 -20.05 2.37
C GLY A 309 -9.02 -19.24 2.75
N LEU A 310 -9.04 -17.93 2.54
CA LEU A 310 -7.97 -17.01 2.93
C LEU A 310 -7.76 -16.97 4.46
N ALA A 311 -8.84 -16.95 5.23
CA ALA A 311 -8.77 -16.99 6.69
C ALA A 311 -8.11 -18.26 7.21
N ASN A 312 -8.39 -19.42 6.58
CA ASN A 312 -7.72 -20.69 6.91
C ASN A 312 -6.21 -20.64 6.55
N GLN A 313 -5.86 -20.10 5.39
CA GLN A 313 -4.46 -19.91 4.98
C GLN A 313 -3.70 -18.97 5.94
N ALA A 314 -4.35 -17.88 6.36
CA ALA A 314 -3.83 -16.94 7.35
C ALA A 314 -3.85 -17.47 8.79
N LYS A 315 -4.35 -18.70 9.00
CA LYS A 315 -4.47 -19.37 10.31
C LYS A 315 -5.29 -18.57 11.32
N VAL A 316 -6.39 -17.97 10.86
CA VAL A 316 -7.37 -17.34 11.75
C VAL A 316 -7.91 -18.41 12.71
N ASP A 317 -7.80 -18.19 14.02
CA ASP A 317 -8.17 -19.19 15.04
C ASP A 317 -9.69 -19.28 15.19
N ARG A 318 -10.27 -20.40 14.81
CA ARG A 318 -11.72 -20.66 14.87
C ARG A 318 -12.31 -20.64 16.28
N ARG A 319 -11.46 -20.76 17.32
CA ARG A 319 -11.89 -20.73 18.72
C ARG A 319 -12.07 -19.31 19.25
N VAL A 320 -11.53 -18.33 18.56
CA VAL A 320 -11.66 -16.91 18.89
C VAL A 320 -12.96 -16.37 18.33
N GLU A 321 -13.64 -15.53 19.11
CA GLU A 321 -14.87 -14.87 18.69
C GLU A 321 -14.58 -13.83 17.59
N MET A 322 -15.41 -13.86 16.56
CA MET A 322 -15.40 -12.93 15.44
C MET A 322 -16.71 -12.15 15.43
N PHE A 323 -16.62 -10.83 15.52
CA PHE A 323 -17.78 -9.95 15.48
C PHE A 323 -17.93 -9.37 14.07
N CYS A 324 -19.06 -9.66 13.44
CA CYS A 324 -19.32 -9.35 12.04
C CYS A 324 -20.44 -8.32 11.90
N ASP A 325 -20.44 -7.62 10.77
CA ASP A 325 -21.56 -6.78 10.41
C ASP A 325 -22.87 -7.57 10.45
N SER A 326 -23.85 -7.05 11.21
CA SER A 326 -25.16 -7.69 11.39
C SER A 326 -26.10 -7.55 10.19
N ALA A 327 -25.76 -6.72 9.20
CA ALA A 327 -26.55 -6.56 7.98
C ALA A 327 -26.52 -7.80 7.06
N GLU A 328 -25.55 -8.70 7.25
CA GLU A 328 -25.28 -9.85 6.39
C GLU A 328 -25.44 -11.21 7.14
N PRO A 329 -26.63 -11.55 7.64
CA PRO A 329 -26.84 -12.72 8.51
C PRO A 329 -26.53 -14.05 7.82
N ASP A 330 -26.72 -14.14 6.51
CA ASP A 330 -26.45 -15.38 5.77
C ASP A 330 -24.93 -15.63 5.60
N ARG A 331 -24.13 -14.57 5.46
CA ARG A 331 -22.67 -14.67 5.48
C ARG A 331 -22.19 -15.13 6.86
N ILE A 332 -22.73 -14.59 7.94
CA ILE A 332 -22.40 -15.02 9.31
C ILE A 332 -22.69 -16.52 9.49
N LYS A 333 -23.86 -17.00 9.02
CA LYS A 333 -24.20 -18.43 9.06
C LYS A 333 -23.20 -19.29 8.27
N THR A 334 -22.71 -18.80 7.13
CA THR A 334 -21.70 -19.50 6.34
C THR A 334 -20.39 -19.64 7.11
N TRP A 335 -19.94 -18.59 7.80
CA TRP A 335 -18.79 -18.64 8.69
C TRP A 335 -18.97 -19.64 9.84
N GLN A 336 -20.16 -19.65 10.47
CA GLN A 336 -20.50 -20.60 11.54
C GLN A 336 -20.48 -22.04 11.05
N LYS A 337 -21.03 -22.32 9.84
CA LYS A 337 -20.97 -23.64 9.21
C LYS A 337 -19.54 -24.07 8.92
N ALA A 338 -18.64 -23.15 8.60
CA ALA A 338 -17.21 -23.39 8.44
C ALA A 338 -16.45 -23.58 9.76
N GLY A 339 -17.15 -23.54 10.91
CA GLY A 339 -16.61 -23.80 12.25
C GLY A 339 -16.00 -22.59 12.95
N PHE A 340 -16.23 -21.37 12.45
CA PHE A 340 -15.81 -20.14 13.14
C PHE A 340 -16.85 -19.67 14.16
N ARG A 341 -16.39 -19.05 15.23
CA ARG A 341 -17.26 -18.44 16.24
C ARG A 341 -17.67 -17.03 15.81
N ALA A 342 -18.41 -16.91 14.71
CA ALA A 342 -18.88 -15.65 14.14
C ALA A 342 -20.20 -15.21 14.78
N TYR A 343 -20.26 -13.94 15.19
CA TYR A 343 -21.43 -13.35 15.86
C TYR A 343 -21.76 -11.99 15.23
N PRO A 344 -23.06 -11.65 15.09
CA PRO A 344 -23.46 -10.33 14.65
C PRO A 344 -23.14 -9.27 15.72
N VAL A 345 -22.64 -8.11 15.32
CA VAL A 345 -22.58 -6.95 16.22
C VAL A 345 -23.97 -6.41 16.49
N LYS A 346 -24.18 -5.84 17.67
CA LYS A 346 -25.45 -5.17 18.00
C LYS A 346 -25.40 -3.73 17.49
N LYS A 347 -26.21 -3.44 16.46
CA LYS A 347 -26.41 -2.09 15.93
C LYS A 347 -27.57 -1.40 16.66
N GLU A 348 -27.24 -0.51 17.58
CA GLU A 348 -28.17 0.36 18.28
C GLU A 348 -27.94 1.82 17.86
N PRO A 349 -28.93 2.70 17.92
CA PRO A 349 -28.72 4.13 17.68
C PRO A 349 -27.55 4.66 18.51
N GLY A 350 -26.59 5.34 17.86
CA GLY A 350 -25.39 5.85 18.51
C GLY A 350 -24.27 4.83 18.77
N SER A 351 -24.44 3.54 18.40
CA SER A 351 -23.40 2.52 18.62
C SER A 351 -22.07 2.84 17.93
N VAL A 352 -22.11 3.40 16.72
CA VAL A 352 -20.92 3.81 15.96
C VAL A 352 -20.12 4.86 16.74
N LYS A 353 -20.80 5.93 17.20
CA LYS A 353 -20.16 6.97 18.00
C LYS A 353 -19.59 6.40 19.30
N ALA A 354 -20.33 5.56 20.00
CA ALA A 354 -19.89 4.96 21.26
C ALA A 354 -18.66 4.04 21.07
N GLN A 355 -18.56 3.30 19.95
CA GLN A 355 -17.37 2.52 19.60
C GLN A 355 -16.17 3.41 19.28
N ILE A 356 -16.40 4.49 18.54
CA ILE A 356 -15.36 5.48 18.22
C ILE A 356 -14.84 6.16 19.49
N ASP A 357 -15.71 6.65 20.34
CA ASP A 357 -15.32 7.33 21.59
C ASP A 357 -14.55 6.38 22.52
N TRP A 358 -14.94 5.10 22.54
CA TRP A 358 -14.20 4.08 23.29
C TRP A 358 -12.78 3.89 22.73
N LEU A 359 -12.59 3.83 21.41
CA LEU A 359 -11.28 3.71 20.76
C LEU A 359 -10.42 4.96 20.94
N LYS A 360 -11.01 6.17 20.83
CA LYS A 360 -10.30 7.46 21.03
C LYS A 360 -9.66 7.60 22.41
N GLY A 361 -10.28 7.01 23.43
CA GLY A 361 -9.77 7.03 24.80
C GLY A 361 -8.59 6.08 25.06
N ARG A 362 -8.06 5.39 24.03
CA ARG A 362 -7.03 4.36 24.19
C ARG A 362 -5.89 4.54 23.23
N LYS A 363 -4.72 4.05 23.61
CA LYS A 363 -3.59 3.94 22.70
C LYS A 363 -3.81 2.73 21.79
N ILE A 364 -3.55 2.91 20.50
CA ILE A 364 -3.72 1.88 19.48
C ILE A 364 -2.36 1.54 18.90
N HIS A 365 -1.96 0.28 18.99
CA HIS A 365 -0.74 -0.24 18.40
C HIS A 365 -1.09 -0.96 17.10
N ILE A 366 -0.44 -0.58 16.01
CA ILE A 366 -0.68 -1.17 14.68
C ILE A 366 0.58 -1.91 14.26
N HIS A 367 0.43 -3.22 14.01
CA HIS A 367 1.53 -3.99 13.47
C HIS A 367 1.84 -3.53 12.04
N PRO A 368 3.12 -3.37 11.64
CA PRO A 368 3.51 -2.85 10.32
C PRO A 368 2.98 -3.63 9.12
N SER A 369 2.56 -4.89 9.31
CA SER A 369 1.92 -5.69 8.26
C SER A 369 0.47 -5.30 7.97
N CYS A 370 -0.18 -4.50 8.85
CA CYS A 370 -1.56 -4.05 8.70
C CYS A 370 -1.61 -2.74 7.87
N VAL A 371 -1.23 -2.85 6.61
CA VAL A 371 -1.02 -1.67 5.73
C VAL A 371 -2.32 -0.97 5.35
N ASN A 372 -3.43 -1.72 5.24
CA ASN A 372 -4.73 -1.14 4.90
C ASN A 372 -5.34 -0.44 6.12
N VAL A 373 -5.20 -1.03 7.31
CA VAL A 373 -5.52 -0.35 8.58
C VAL A 373 -4.78 0.97 8.67
N LEU A 374 -3.46 0.98 8.39
CA LEU A 374 -2.66 2.20 8.44
C LEU A 374 -3.15 3.25 7.44
N LYS A 375 -3.48 2.85 6.21
CA LYS A 375 -4.03 3.75 5.20
C LYS A 375 -5.35 4.37 5.64
N GLU A 376 -6.26 3.56 6.17
CA GLU A 376 -7.57 4.03 6.58
C GLU A 376 -7.51 4.91 7.83
N VAL A 377 -6.79 4.52 8.89
CA VAL A 377 -6.70 5.30 10.12
C VAL A 377 -6.14 6.71 9.89
N GLN A 378 -5.22 6.87 8.94
CA GLN A 378 -4.62 8.16 8.59
C GLN A 378 -5.55 9.10 7.83
N GLN A 379 -6.69 8.63 7.34
CA GLN A 379 -7.65 9.42 6.58
C GLN A 379 -9.09 9.28 7.09
N TRP A 380 -9.34 8.47 8.12
CA TRP A 380 -10.66 8.32 8.70
C TRP A 380 -11.06 9.56 9.48
N LYS A 381 -12.12 10.25 8.97
CA LYS A 381 -12.51 11.58 9.40
C LYS A 381 -13.97 11.66 9.73
N TRP A 382 -14.30 12.68 10.52
CA TRP A 382 -15.68 13.14 10.69
C TRP A 382 -16.17 13.84 9.42
N LYS A 383 -17.44 13.66 9.08
CA LYS A 383 -18.11 14.42 8.02
C LYS A 383 -18.12 15.91 8.38
N LYS A 384 -18.06 16.76 7.36
CA LYS A 384 -18.32 18.19 7.51
C LYS A 384 -19.75 18.49 7.09
N ASP A 385 -20.46 19.28 7.89
CA ASP A 385 -21.71 19.89 7.47
C ASP A 385 -21.45 20.83 6.30
N PRO A 386 -22.10 20.65 5.15
CA PRO A 386 -21.84 21.45 3.95
C PRO A 386 -22.25 22.92 4.08
N THR A 387 -23.12 23.25 5.03
CA THR A 387 -23.61 24.60 5.25
C THR A 387 -22.72 25.38 6.21
N THR A 388 -22.32 24.75 7.30
CA THR A 388 -21.55 25.41 8.37
C THR A 388 -20.03 25.18 8.27
N GLY A 389 -19.59 24.16 7.52
CA GLY A 389 -18.19 23.74 7.42
C GLY A 389 -17.66 23.09 8.69
N LEU A 390 -18.49 22.90 9.72
CA LEU A 390 -18.11 22.28 10.99
C LEU A 390 -18.18 20.74 10.91
N TYR A 391 -17.32 20.07 11.64
CA TYR A 391 -17.37 18.61 11.74
C TYR A 391 -18.59 18.19 12.55
N ILE A 392 -19.29 17.15 12.07
CA ILE A 392 -20.41 16.50 12.74
C ILE A 392 -19.97 15.13 13.25
N ASP A 393 -20.68 14.60 14.26
CA ASP A 393 -20.36 13.32 14.91
C ASP A 393 -20.70 12.09 14.04
N GLU A 394 -20.49 12.18 12.73
CA GLU A 394 -20.66 11.10 11.78
C GLU A 394 -19.36 10.87 11.03
N PRO A 395 -18.82 9.64 10.95
CA PRO A 395 -17.66 9.33 10.14
C PRO A 395 -17.99 9.41 8.65
N VAL A 396 -17.00 9.77 7.84
CA VAL A 396 -17.08 9.64 6.38
C VAL A 396 -17.10 8.16 6.03
N GLU A 397 -18.11 7.72 5.29
CA GLU A 397 -18.24 6.35 4.78
C GLU A 397 -17.45 6.18 3.48
N PHE A 398 -16.13 6.22 3.63
CA PHE A 398 -15.22 6.09 2.49
C PHE A 398 -13.90 5.49 2.93
N MET A 399 -13.55 4.31 2.36
CA MET A 399 -12.38 3.54 2.76
C MET A 399 -12.28 3.42 4.28
N ASP A 400 -13.34 2.89 4.88
CA ASP A 400 -13.48 2.71 6.32
C ASP A 400 -13.81 1.26 6.71
N ASP A 401 -13.60 0.32 5.78
CA ASP A 401 -13.89 -1.11 5.96
C ASP A 401 -13.05 -1.73 7.10
N ALA A 402 -11.74 -1.40 7.16
CA ALA A 402 -10.89 -1.83 8.27
C ALA A 402 -11.26 -1.10 9.57
N MET A 403 -11.68 0.16 9.51
CA MET A 403 -12.17 0.90 10.67
C MET A 403 -13.50 0.36 11.19
N ALA A 404 -14.38 -0.11 10.30
CA ALA A 404 -15.59 -0.82 10.67
C ALA A 404 -15.25 -2.16 11.36
N ALA A 405 -14.37 -2.96 10.76
CA ALA A 405 -13.89 -4.21 11.37
C ALA A 405 -13.24 -3.96 12.74
N LEU A 406 -12.45 -2.90 12.90
CA LEU A 406 -11.86 -2.50 14.19
C LEU A 406 -12.96 -2.18 15.23
N ARG A 407 -13.96 -1.39 14.86
CA ARG A 407 -15.09 -1.07 15.75
C ARG A 407 -15.83 -2.34 16.19
N TYR A 408 -16.01 -3.31 15.28
CA TYR A 408 -16.67 -4.57 15.60
C TYR A 408 -15.83 -5.44 16.54
N SER A 409 -14.52 -5.51 16.35
CA SER A 409 -13.63 -6.32 17.20
C SER A 409 -13.65 -5.91 18.67
N VAL A 410 -13.91 -4.65 18.98
CA VAL A 410 -13.93 -4.13 20.36
C VAL A 410 -15.31 -4.16 21.03
N GLU A 411 -16.32 -4.70 20.34
CA GLU A 411 -17.71 -4.71 20.83
C GLU A 411 -17.84 -5.32 22.22
N ARG A 412 -17.19 -6.45 22.46
CA ARG A 412 -17.26 -7.14 23.76
C ARG A 412 -16.47 -6.42 24.85
N LEU A 413 -15.32 -5.86 24.50
CA LEU A 413 -14.48 -5.08 25.42
C LEU A 413 -15.21 -3.81 25.88
N ARG A 414 -15.90 -3.16 24.97
CA ARG A 414 -16.65 -1.94 25.24
C ARG A 414 -17.83 -2.17 26.18
N ARG A 415 -18.54 -3.29 26.03
CA ARG A 415 -19.73 -3.61 26.86
C ARG A 415 -19.37 -4.10 28.26
N GLY A 416 -18.11 -4.39 28.52
CA GLY A 416 -17.65 -5.03 29.74
C GLY A 416 -18.01 -6.50 29.80
N SER A 417 -17.28 -7.29 30.57
CA SER A 417 -17.78 -8.58 31.03
C SER A 417 -18.94 -8.29 31.97
N ALA A 418 -20.17 -8.50 31.54
CA ALA A 418 -21.28 -8.57 32.48
C ALA A 418 -20.98 -9.79 33.38
N ILE A 419 -20.38 -9.51 34.53
CA ILE A 419 -20.42 -10.45 35.64
C ILE A 419 -21.86 -10.38 36.09
N GLU A 420 -22.71 -11.28 35.56
CA GLU A 420 -23.97 -11.62 36.19
C GLU A 420 -23.61 -12.27 37.51
N VAL A 421 -23.63 -11.48 38.55
CA VAL A 421 -23.73 -12.01 39.93
C VAL A 421 -25.13 -12.60 40.00
N LEU A 422 -25.24 -13.90 39.71
CA LEU A 422 -26.44 -14.68 40.08
C LEU A 422 -26.55 -14.60 41.59
N LYS A 423 -27.54 -13.84 42.07
CA LYS A 423 -28.02 -13.86 43.45
C LYS A 423 -28.81 -15.12 43.72
#